data_500dc58ceccccbd542233fe72d6f396c
#
_entry.id   500dc58ceccccbd542233fe72d6f396c
#
_cell.length_a   1.000
_cell.length_b   1.000
_cell.length_c   1.000
_cell.angle_alpha   90.00
_cell.angle_beta   90.00
_cell.angle_gamma   90.00
#
_symmetry.space_group_name_H-M   'P 1'
#
loop_
_entity.id
_entity.type
_entity.pdbx_description
1 polymer ?
#
loop_
_entity_poly.entity_id
_entity_poly.type
_entity_poly.pdbx_seq_one_letter_code
_entity_poly.pdbx_strand_id
1 'polypeptide(L)'
;MTLVKICGIKRIEDILYVNKYLPHYIGFVFAQSKRRVSADQARSLKQKLAPGIKTVGVFVNEAVEKIVEIVDECKLDCIQIHGDETVQYVDTLRGMLHSHPSGRGVEIWKAVRVKDESYISLLSLYKADVFLLDAFVEGAYGGAGKVFDWKLASLAEAFGKVFVAGGLSLGNAAEVVKSIRPYGVDVSSGVETGGFKDEFKIRQFIDEIIQADKEMC
;
A
#
# COMPACT_ATOMS: atom_id res chain seq x y z
N MET A 1 0.79 -14.30 -10.13
CA MET A 1 1.32 -12.97 -10.51
C MET A 1 1.17 -12.04 -9.34
N THR A 2 2.26 -11.48 -8.86
CA THR A 2 2.32 -10.58 -7.71
C THR A 2 1.83 -9.19 -8.09
N LEU A 3 0.89 -8.63 -7.33
CA LEU A 3 0.38 -7.28 -7.58
C LEU A 3 1.38 -6.22 -7.10
N VAL A 4 1.44 -5.08 -7.80
CA VAL A 4 2.36 -3.99 -7.47
C VAL A 4 1.57 -2.75 -7.08
N LYS A 5 1.92 -2.15 -5.94
CA LYS A 5 1.46 -0.84 -5.49
C LYS A 5 2.62 0.15 -5.42
N ILE A 6 2.45 1.33 -6.00
CA ILE A 6 3.39 2.47 -5.90
C ILE A 6 2.76 3.51 -4.98
N CYS A 7 3.28 3.66 -3.77
CA CYS A 7 2.70 4.52 -2.74
C CYS A 7 3.35 5.91 -2.68
N GLY A 8 2.54 6.94 -2.38
CA GLY A 8 3.01 8.33 -2.19
C GLY A 8 3.11 9.12 -3.49
N ILE A 9 2.16 8.93 -4.39
CA ILE A 9 1.95 9.73 -5.60
C ILE A 9 1.47 11.11 -5.20
N LYS A 10 2.11 12.16 -5.70
CA LYS A 10 1.78 13.56 -5.33
C LYS A 10 1.94 14.58 -6.45
N ARG A 11 2.55 14.22 -7.59
CA ARG A 11 2.79 15.11 -8.72
C ARG A 11 2.20 14.56 -9.99
N ILE A 12 2.05 15.43 -11.00
CA ILE A 12 1.59 15.01 -12.32
C ILE A 12 2.60 14.09 -13.02
N GLU A 13 3.91 14.32 -12.83
CA GLU A 13 4.96 13.46 -13.36
C GLU A 13 4.83 12.04 -12.81
N ASP A 14 4.49 11.89 -11.53
CA ASP A 14 4.27 10.59 -10.90
C ASP A 14 3.13 9.83 -11.63
N ILE A 15 2.04 10.55 -12.02
CA ILE A 15 0.94 9.98 -12.79
C ILE A 15 1.38 9.56 -14.18
N LEU A 16 2.21 10.37 -14.86
CA LEU A 16 2.73 10.02 -16.19
C LEU A 16 3.56 8.72 -16.13
N TYR A 17 4.38 8.55 -15.09
CA TYR A 17 5.19 7.35 -14.90
C TYR A 17 4.33 6.11 -14.64
N VAL A 18 3.36 6.19 -13.71
CA VAL A 18 2.51 5.04 -13.41
C VAL A 18 1.57 4.69 -14.57
N ASN A 19 1.12 5.67 -15.36
CA ASN A 19 0.34 5.42 -16.58
C ASN A 19 1.14 4.67 -17.65
N LYS A 20 2.46 4.86 -17.70
CA LYS A 20 3.34 4.20 -18.67
C LYS A 20 3.63 2.75 -18.29
N TYR A 21 3.78 2.45 -16.99
CA TYR A 21 4.19 1.14 -16.50
C TYR A 21 3.08 0.33 -15.83
N LEU A 22 1.90 0.91 -15.68
CA LEU A 22 0.64 0.26 -15.28
C LEU A 22 0.76 -0.62 -14.02
N PRO A 23 1.21 -0.10 -12.86
CA PRO A 23 1.08 -0.84 -11.62
C PRO A 23 -0.39 -1.10 -11.31
N HIS A 24 -0.70 -2.12 -10.51
CA HIS A 24 -2.07 -2.46 -10.16
C HIS A 24 -2.73 -1.42 -9.25
N TYR A 25 -1.93 -0.81 -8.38
CA TYR A 25 -2.37 0.18 -7.40
C TYR A 25 -1.43 1.36 -7.32
N ILE A 26 -1.99 2.53 -6.99
CA ILE A 26 -1.23 3.69 -6.52
C ILE A 26 -1.76 4.15 -5.16
N GLY A 27 -0.89 4.77 -4.34
CA GLY A 27 -1.27 5.30 -3.03
C GLY A 27 -1.21 6.83 -2.98
N PHE A 28 -2.31 7.46 -2.53
CA PHE A 28 -2.36 8.86 -2.10
C PHE A 28 -2.28 8.92 -0.57
N VAL A 29 -1.34 9.68 -0.01
CA VAL A 29 -1.15 9.78 1.43
C VAL A 29 -1.87 11.01 1.96
N PHE A 30 -2.89 10.81 2.77
CA PHE A 30 -3.64 11.91 3.42
C PHE A 30 -3.11 12.22 4.83
N ALA A 31 -2.35 11.31 5.42
CA ALA A 31 -1.71 11.48 6.71
C ALA A 31 -0.54 12.47 6.68
N GLN A 32 -0.17 13.02 7.84
CA GLN A 32 0.98 13.92 8.00
C GLN A 32 2.26 13.24 7.53
N SER A 33 2.84 13.74 6.44
CA SER A 33 3.99 13.14 5.77
C SER A 33 4.55 14.09 4.70
N LYS A 34 5.81 13.92 4.32
CA LYS A 34 6.40 14.60 3.14
C LYS A 34 5.73 14.23 1.80
N ARG A 35 4.89 13.18 1.81
CA ARG A 35 4.13 12.70 0.65
C ARG A 35 2.66 13.05 0.72
N ARG A 36 2.25 13.86 1.72
CA ARG A 36 0.85 14.24 1.90
C ARG A 36 0.31 14.97 0.69
N VAL A 37 -0.93 14.63 0.32
CA VAL A 37 -1.75 15.34 -0.67
C VAL A 37 -3.06 15.81 -0.03
N SER A 38 -3.66 16.88 -0.57
CA SER A 38 -5.04 17.26 -0.27
C SER A 38 -6.01 16.41 -1.09
N ALA A 39 -7.31 16.42 -0.69
CA ALA A 39 -8.36 15.76 -1.46
C ALA A 39 -8.48 16.35 -2.88
N ASP A 40 -8.44 17.67 -3.03
CA ASP A 40 -8.44 18.34 -4.35
C ASP A 40 -7.26 17.91 -5.23
N GLN A 41 -6.07 17.80 -4.65
CA GLN A 41 -4.88 17.36 -5.37
C GLN A 41 -5.01 15.89 -5.80
N ALA A 42 -5.43 15.00 -4.90
CA ALA A 42 -5.66 13.60 -5.21
C ALA A 42 -6.72 13.41 -6.30
N ARG A 43 -7.86 14.13 -6.20
CA ARG A 43 -8.92 14.14 -7.22
C ARG A 43 -8.39 14.56 -8.58
N SER A 44 -7.64 15.66 -8.65
CA SER A 44 -7.07 16.16 -9.91
C SER A 44 -6.08 15.19 -10.54
N LEU A 45 -5.27 14.52 -9.72
CA LEU A 45 -4.34 13.49 -10.17
C LEU A 45 -5.06 12.24 -10.64
N LYS A 46 -6.08 11.77 -9.91
CA LYS A 46 -6.87 10.59 -10.29
C LYS A 46 -7.57 10.76 -11.64
N GLN A 47 -8.07 11.94 -11.95
CA GLN A 47 -8.71 12.22 -13.26
C GLN A 47 -7.79 11.98 -14.46
N LYS A 48 -6.47 11.99 -14.24
CA LYS A 48 -5.44 11.76 -15.28
C LYS A 48 -4.84 10.35 -15.23
N LEU A 49 -5.32 9.51 -14.29
CA LEU A 49 -4.84 8.14 -14.13
C LEU A 49 -5.40 7.23 -15.22
N ALA A 50 -4.56 6.36 -15.74
CA ALA A 50 -4.98 5.37 -16.73
C ALA A 50 -6.05 4.41 -16.15
N PRO A 51 -7.05 4.01 -16.96
CA PRO A 51 -8.02 3.01 -16.54
C PRO A 51 -7.34 1.70 -16.11
N GLY A 52 -7.90 1.05 -15.09
CA GLY A 52 -7.39 -0.22 -14.55
C GLY A 52 -6.40 -0.09 -13.40
N ILE A 53 -5.80 1.09 -13.17
CA ILE A 53 -5.00 1.35 -11.96
C ILE A 53 -5.92 1.76 -10.82
N LYS A 54 -5.94 0.99 -9.73
CA LYS A 54 -6.74 1.29 -8.55
C LYS A 54 -6.03 2.30 -7.63
N THR A 55 -6.83 3.16 -6.97
CA THR A 55 -6.33 4.17 -6.04
C THR A 55 -6.56 3.76 -4.60
N VAL A 56 -5.52 3.90 -3.77
CA VAL A 56 -5.54 3.61 -2.34
C VAL A 56 -5.31 4.90 -1.57
N GLY A 57 -6.27 5.31 -0.74
CA GLY A 57 -6.08 6.41 0.21
C GLY A 57 -5.43 5.89 1.48
N VAL A 58 -4.29 6.48 1.88
CA VAL A 58 -3.56 6.09 3.09
C VAL A 58 -3.86 7.08 4.22
N PHE A 59 -4.37 6.57 5.33
CA PHE A 59 -4.80 7.33 6.51
C PHE A 59 -4.10 6.80 7.77
N VAL A 60 -3.90 7.68 8.74
CA VAL A 60 -3.32 7.36 10.07
C VAL A 60 -4.15 8.06 11.12
N ASN A 61 -4.89 7.29 11.92
CA ASN A 61 -5.71 7.78 13.04
C ASN A 61 -6.65 8.96 12.64
N GLU A 62 -7.18 8.94 11.41
CA GLU A 62 -8.09 9.97 10.90
C GLU A 62 -9.53 9.70 11.37
N ALA A 63 -10.38 10.72 11.45
CA ALA A 63 -11.80 10.55 11.75
C ALA A 63 -12.51 9.75 10.64
N VAL A 64 -13.39 8.82 11.03
CA VAL A 64 -14.09 7.94 10.07
C VAL A 64 -14.91 8.75 9.07
N GLU A 65 -15.59 9.79 9.53
CA GLU A 65 -16.39 10.72 8.73
C GLU A 65 -15.52 11.38 7.65
N LYS A 66 -14.32 11.81 8.03
CA LYS A 66 -13.38 12.46 7.11
C LYS A 66 -12.86 11.51 6.04
N ILE A 67 -12.64 10.24 6.40
CA ILE A 67 -12.27 9.21 5.42
C ILE A 67 -13.39 9.02 4.40
N VAL A 68 -14.66 8.92 4.86
CA VAL A 68 -15.82 8.74 3.97
C VAL A 68 -15.98 9.94 3.03
N GLU A 69 -15.81 11.18 3.52
CA GLU A 69 -15.79 12.38 2.68
C GLU A 69 -14.74 12.30 1.57
N ILE A 70 -13.50 11.95 1.93
CA ILE A 70 -12.38 11.85 0.96
C ILE A 70 -12.62 10.72 -0.04
N VAL A 71 -13.17 9.58 0.40
CA VAL A 71 -13.56 8.48 -0.49
C VAL A 71 -14.56 8.94 -1.52
N ASP A 72 -15.58 9.70 -1.09
CA ASP A 72 -16.60 10.23 -2.00
C ASP A 72 -16.02 11.29 -2.95
N GLU A 73 -15.25 12.22 -2.43
CA GLU A 73 -14.67 13.33 -3.20
C GLU A 73 -13.66 12.82 -4.25
N CYS A 74 -12.78 11.89 -3.86
CA CYS A 74 -11.72 11.37 -4.71
C CYS A 74 -12.12 10.08 -5.46
N LYS A 75 -13.30 9.50 -5.17
CA LYS A 75 -13.75 8.19 -5.72
C LYS A 75 -12.72 7.10 -5.53
N LEU A 76 -12.13 7.01 -4.32
CA LEU A 76 -11.10 6.04 -4.02
C LEU A 76 -11.62 4.60 -4.16
N ASP A 77 -10.74 3.70 -4.63
CA ASP A 77 -11.07 2.29 -4.79
C ASP A 77 -10.78 1.50 -3.50
N CYS A 78 -9.79 1.96 -2.72
CA CYS A 78 -9.36 1.30 -1.48
C CYS A 78 -8.98 2.34 -0.43
N ILE A 79 -9.13 1.95 0.84
CA ILE A 79 -8.67 2.70 2.02
C ILE A 79 -7.60 1.87 2.72
N GLN A 80 -6.45 2.45 3.00
CA GLN A 80 -5.41 1.83 3.82
C GLN A 80 -5.34 2.54 5.18
N ILE A 81 -5.68 1.81 6.24
CA ILE A 81 -5.58 2.24 7.64
C ILE A 81 -4.20 1.86 8.15
N HIS A 82 -3.34 2.86 8.45
CA HIS A 82 -1.91 2.69 8.70
C HIS A 82 -1.45 3.18 10.09
N GLY A 83 -2.39 3.48 10.96
CA GLY A 83 -2.15 3.89 12.36
C GLY A 83 -2.48 2.80 13.35
N ASP A 84 -2.81 3.23 14.58
CA ASP A 84 -3.14 2.36 15.70
C ASP A 84 -4.67 2.16 15.85
N GLU A 85 -5.40 2.28 14.73
CA GLU A 85 -6.85 2.14 14.67
C GLU A 85 -7.27 0.77 15.18
N THR A 86 -8.27 0.75 16.07
CA THR A 86 -8.78 -0.47 16.70
C THR A 86 -9.67 -1.28 15.75
N VAL A 87 -9.96 -2.53 16.12
CA VAL A 87 -10.96 -3.38 15.42
C VAL A 87 -12.31 -2.67 15.33
N GLN A 88 -12.77 -2.08 16.44
CA GLN A 88 -14.02 -1.32 16.50
C GLN A 88 -14.04 -0.17 15.49
N TYR A 89 -12.92 0.53 15.33
CA TYR A 89 -12.79 1.61 14.33
C TYR A 89 -12.99 1.07 12.91
N VAL A 90 -12.37 -0.05 12.57
CA VAL A 90 -12.49 -0.68 11.23
C VAL A 90 -13.93 -1.14 10.98
N ASP A 91 -14.60 -1.73 11.99
CA ASP A 91 -16.00 -2.13 11.88
C ASP A 91 -16.92 -0.90 11.67
N THR A 92 -16.68 0.20 12.39
CA THR A 92 -17.42 1.46 12.23
C THR A 92 -17.22 2.03 10.83
N LEU A 93 -15.97 2.12 10.35
CA LEU A 93 -15.65 2.60 9.01
C LEU A 93 -16.37 1.75 7.94
N ARG A 94 -16.35 0.43 8.07
CA ARG A 94 -17.05 -0.49 7.14
C ARG A 94 -18.55 -0.24 7.14
N GLY A 95 -19.16 -0.05 8.30
CA GLY A 95 -20.60 0.27 8.42
C GLY A 95 -20.95 1.57 7.73
N MET A 96 -20.16 2.63 7.92
CA MET A 96 -20.38 3.93 7.27
C MET A 96 -20.20 3.85 5.75
N LEU A 97 -19.17 3.13 5.27
CA LEU A 97 -18.95 2.92 3.83
C LEU A 97 -20.12 2.17 3.19
N HIS A 98 -20.63 1.10 3.83
CA HIS A 98 -21.78 0.35 3.30
C HIS A 98 -23.04 1.23 3.20
N SER A 99 -23.22 2.17 4.12
CA SER A 99 -24.36 3.08 4.15
C SER A 99 -24.22 4.24 3.14
N HIS A 100 -23.00 4.49 2.66
CA HIS A 100 -22.73 5.59 1.73
C HIS A 100 -22.66 5.09 0.28
N PRO A 101 -23.34 5.75 -0.68
CA PRO A 101 -23.36 5.29 -2.09
C PRO A 101 -21.96 5.09 -2.70
N SER A 102 -21.03 6.00 -2.41
CA SER A 102 -19.65 5.95 -2.93
C SER A 102 -18.75 4.97 -2.18
N GLY A 103 -19.17 4.45 -1.03
CA GLY A 103 -18.42 3.46 -0.24
C GLY A 103 -18.66 2.02 -0.67
N ARG A 104 -19.64 1.78 -1.55
CA ARG A 104 -19.94 0.43 -2.03
C ARG A 104 -18.80 -0.13 -2.87
N GLY A 105 -18.24 -1.26 -2.43
CA GLY A 105 -17.13 -1.93 -3.12
C GLY A 105 -15.75 -1.35 -2.81
N VAL A 106 -15.63 -0.36 -1.90
CA VAL A 106 -14.34 0.14 -1.43
C VAL A 106 -13.70 -0.88 -0.50
N GLU A 107 -12.49 -1.34 -0.83
CA GLU A 107 -11.73 -2.28 -0.01
C GLU A 107 -11.09 -1.57 1.19
N ILE A 108 -11.13 -2.19 2.37
CA ILE A 108 -10.41 -1.73 3.56
C ILE A 108 -9.16 -2.57 3.75
N TRP A 109 -8.01 -1.93 3.67
CA TRP A 109 -6.69 -2.50 3.93
C TRP A 109 -6.22 -2.10 5.32
N LYS A 110 -5.80 -3.08 6.15
CA LYS A 110 -5.15 -2.80 7.43
C LYS A 110 -3.65 -2.98 7.33
N ALA A 111 -2.90 -1.91 7.55
CA ALA A 111 -1.46 -1.99 7.69
C ALA A 111 -1.10 -2.43 9.12
N VAL A 112 -0.20 -3.38 9.23
CA VAL A 112 0.29 -3.94 10.49
C VAL A 112 1.81 -3.91 10.50
N ARG A 113 2.39 -3.34 11.56
CA ARG A 113 3.84 -3.35 11.78
C ARG A 113 4.27 -4.70 12.30
N VAL A 114 5.15 -5.35 11.58
CA VAL A 114 5.65 -6.68 11.93
C VAL A 114 6.97 -6.54 12.67
N LYS A 115 6.97 -6.83 13.96
CA LYS A 115 8.16 -6.90 14.81
C LYS A 115 8.57 -8.33 15.09
N ASP A 116 7.61 -9.19 15.38
CA ASP A 116 7.74 -10.60 15.72
C ASP A 116 6.41 -11.31 15.41
N GLU A 117 6.28 -12.59 15.74
CA GLU A 117 5.07 -13.39 15.44
C GLU A 117 3.80 -12.93 16.19
N SER A 118 3.90 -12.04 17.18
CA SER A 118 2.73 -11.57 17.93
C SER A 118 1.70 -10.83 17.08
N TYR A 119 2.12 -10.27 15.93
CA TYR A 119 1.21 -9.60 14.99
C TYR A 119 0.14 -10.53 14.42
N ILE A 120 0.39 -11.84 14.36
CA ILE A 120 -0.55 -12.85 13.83
C ILE A 120 -1.86 -12.83 14.60
N SER A 121 -1.80 -12.73 15.93
CA SER A 121 -3.01 -12.64 16.76
C SER A 121 -3.86 -11.41 16.44
N LEU A 122 -3.23 -10.32 16.00
CA LEU A 122 -3.93 -9.10 15.60
C LEU A 122 -4.66 -9.29 14.27
N LEU A 123 -4.08 -10.00 13.31
CA LEU A 123 -4.71 -10.20 12.00
C LEU A 123 -6.08 -10.88 12.12
N SER A 124 -6.18 -11.88 12.98
CA SER A 124 -7.43 -12.64 13.19
C SER A 124 -8.58 -11.79 13.73
N LEU A 125 -8.29 -10.66 14.35
CA LEU A 125 -9.27 -9.75 14.93
C LEU A 125 -9.89 -8.80 13.91
N TYR A 126 -9.10 -8.40 12.88
CA TYR A 126 -9.55 -7.41 11.91
C TYR A 126 -10.30 -8.04 10.74
N LYS A 127 -11.46 -7.48 10.41
CA LYS A 127 -12.20 -7.80 9.17
C LYS A 127 -11.70 -6.89 8.04
N ALA A 128 -10.43 -7.05 7.64
CA ALA A 128 -9.84 -6.33 6.52
C ALA A 128 -9.95 -7.16 5.23
N ASP A 129 -10.04 -6.48 4.08
CA ASP A 129 -10.07 -7.14 2.77
C ASP A 129 -8.64 -7.51 2.31
N VAL A 130 -7.66 -6.74 2.79
CA VAL A 130 -6.24 -6.92 2.54
C VAL A 130 -5.44 -6.53 3.79
N PHE A 131 -4.43 -7.29 4.12
CA PHE A 131 -3.42 -6.91 5.10
C PHE A 131 -2.18 -6.38 4.39
N LEU A 132 -1.64 -5.26 4.87
CA LEU A 132 -0.36 -4.73 4.43
C LEU A 132 0.63 -4.89 5.59
N LEU A 133 1.62 -5.76 5.42
CA LEU A 133 2.65 -5.99 6.41
C LEU A 133 3.80 -5.02 6.16
N ASP A 134 3.96 -4.08 7.09
CA ASP A 134 5.05 -3.12 7.04
C ASP A 134 6.22 -3.64 7.88
N ALA A 135 7.29 -4.02 7.18
CA ALA A 135 8.53 -4.48 7.78
C ALA A 135 9.21 -3.33 8.54
N PHE A 136 8.86 -3.16 9.80
CA PHE A 136 9.45 -2.13 10.66
C PHE A 136 10.85 -2.56 11.09
N VAL A 137 11.87 -1.84 10.63
CA VAL A 137 13.22 -1.90 11.21
C VAL A 137 13.42 -0.67 12.09
N GLU A 138 13.41 -0.86 13.40
CA GLU A 138 13.66 0.19 14.39
C GLU A 138 15.05 0.79 14.15
N GLY A 139 15.12 2.11 13.90
CA GLY A 139 16.40 2.84 13.73
C GLY A 139 17.03 2.81 12.34
N ALA A 140 16.42 2.21 11.34
CA ALA A 140 16.95 2.23 9.97
C ALA A 140 16.42 3.41 9.16
N TYR A 141 17.03 4.56 9.31
CA TYR A 141 17.18 5.49 8.19
C TYR A 141 18.23 4.86 7.24
N GLY A 142 17.78 4.03 6.32
CA GLY A 142 18.57 3.47 5.23
C GLY A 142 19.94 2.93 5.59
N GLY A 143 20.11 1.59 5.66
CA GLY A 143 21.43 0.97 5.63
C GLY A 143 21.87 0.12 6.82
N ALA A 144 21.05 -0.12 7.83
CA ALA A 144 21.40 -1.01 8.92
C ALA A 144 20.93 -2.44 8.65
N GLY A 145 21.76 -3.26 8.03
CA GLY A 145 21.76 -4.68 7.76
C GLY A 145 20.94 -5.71 8.56
N LYS A 146 19.84 -5.31 9.18
CA LYS A 146 18.85 -6.24 9.71
C LYS A 146 17.77 -6.41 8.65
N VAL A 147 17.90 -7.46 7.86
CA VAL A 147 16.87 -7.93 6.95
C VAL A 147 15.66 -8.34 7.81
N PHE A 148 14.48 -7.76 7.51
CA PHE A 148 13.21 -8.28 8.01
C PHE A 148 13.14 -9.78 7.69
N ASP A 149 12.77 -10.59 8.65
CA ASP A 149 12.54 -12.01 8.38
C ASP A 149 11.23 -12.16 7.58
N TRP A 150 11.38 -12.19 6.27
CA TRP A 150 10.27 -12.33 5.32
C TRP A 150 9.43 -13.60 5.57
N LYS A 151 9.98 -14.60 6.28
CA LYS A 151 9.23 -15.79 6.70
C LYS A 151 8.07 -15.44 7.62
N LEU A 152 8.20 -14.37 8.40
CA LEU A 152 7.08 -13.88 9.19
C LEU A 152 5.89 -13.47 8.31
N ALA A 153 6.11 -12.93 7.12
CA ALA A 153 5.04 -12.53 6.22
C ALA A 153 4.23 -13.73 5.68
N SER A 154 4.86 -14.90 5.49
CA SER A 154 4.16 -16.10 5.01
C SER A 154 3.11 -16.60 5.99
N LEU A 155 3.28 -16.36 7.29
CA LEU A 155 2.31 -16.74 8.32
C LEU A 155 0.98 -15.98 8.18
N ALA A 156 1.01 -14.79 7.58
CA ALA A 156 -0.19 -13.96 7.38
C ALA A 156 -1.08 -14.43 6.24
N GLU A 157 -0.58 -15.24 5.31
CA GLU A 157 -1.34 -15.72 4.14
C GLU A 157 -2.59 -16.52 4.54
N ALA A 158 -2.56 -17.19 5.69
CA ALA A 158 -3.71 -17.91 6.25
C ALA A 158 -4.89 -16.98 6.60
N PHE A 159 -4.66 -15.66 6.72
CA PHE A 159 -5.67 -14.68 7.10
C PHE A 159 -6.22 -13.88 5.90
N GLY A 160 -5.71 -14.09 4.70
CA GLY A 160 -6.23 -13.45 3.50
C GLY A 160 -5.16 -12.91 2.55
N LYS A 161 -5.52 -11.89 1.78
CA LYS A 161 -4.64 -11.24 0.84
C LYS A 161 -3.59 -10.40 1.57
N VAL A 162 -2.30 -10.64 1.30
CA VAL A 162 -1.19 -9.98 1.98
C VAL A 162 -0.35 -9.17 1.01
N PHE A 163 -0.23 -7.88 1.26
CA PHE A 163 0.79 -7.03 0.67
C PHE A 163 1.98 -6.91 1.61
N VAL A 164 3.18 -6.98 1.06
CA VAL A 164 4.42 -6.76 1.80
C VAL A 164 4.93 -5.35 1.48
N ALA A 165 5.27 -4.62 2.53
CA ALA A 165 5.81 -3.27 2.48
C ALA A 165 7.01 -3.12 3.43
N GLY A 166 7.56 -1.91 3.52
CA GLY A 166 8.67 -1.60 4.42
C GLY A 166 10.03 -1.95 3.83
N GLY A 167 10.77 -0.93 3.39
CA GLY A 167 12.13 -1.08 2.89
C GLY A 167 12.28 -1.77 1.53
N LEU A 168 11.20 -2.03 0.80
CA LEU A 168 11.30 -2.59 -0.55
C LEU A 168 12.00 -1.61 -1.50
N SER A 169 12.86 -2.16 -2.34
CA SER A 169 13.67 -1.44 -3.33
C SER A 169 14.09 -2.39 -4.46
N LEU A 170 14.78 -1.89 -5.47
CA LEU A 170 15.38 -2.68 -6.55
C LEU A 170 16.36 -3.76 -6.07
N GLY A 171 16.94 -3.60 -4.88
CA GLY A 171 17.92 -4.56 -4.36
C GLY A 171 17.32 -5.78 -3.65
N ASN A 172 16.01 -5.80 -3.34
CA ASN A 172 15.42 -6.86 -2.52
C ASN A 172 14.03 -7.34 -2.97
N ALA A 173 13.35 -6.60 -3.84
CA ALA A 173 11.97 -6.91 -4.20
C ALA A 173 11.78 -8.27 -4.87
N ALA A 174 12.67 -8.63 -5.79
CA ALA A 174 12.64 -9.94 -6.46
C ALA A 174 12.86 -11.10 -5.48
N GLU A 175 13.77 -10.95 -4.51
CA GLU A 175 14.02 -11.96 -3.48
C GLU A 175 12.78 -12.16 -2.59
N VAL A 176 12.12 -11.07 -2.18
CA VAL A 176 10.89 -11.12 -1.40
C VAL A 176 9.80 -11.89 -2.14
N VAL A 177 9.57 -11.57 -3.42
CA VAL A 177 8.56 -12.25 -4.23
C VAL A 177 8.85 -13.75 -4.35
N LYS A 178 10.11 -14.12 -4.61
CA LYS A 178 10.52 -15.54 -4.73
C LYS A 178 10.39 -16.30 -3.41
N SER A 179 10.69 -15.64 -2.28
CA SER A 179 10.73 -16.28 -0.96
C SER A 179 9.36 -16.56 -0.38
N ILE A 180 8.41 -15.63 -0.53
CA ILE A 180 7.12 -15.67 0.17
C ILE A 180 5.91 -15.63 -0.76
N ARG A 181 6.08 -15.37 -2.05
CA ARG A 181 4.99 -15.31 -3.06
C ARG A 181 3.77 -14.50 -2.59
N PRO A 182 3.95 -13.26 -2.12
CA PRO A 182 2.87 -12.49 -1.54
C PRO A 182 1.79 -12.18 -2.57
N TYR A 183 0.57 -11.87 -2.11
CA TYR A 183 -0.48 -11.38 -3.00
C TYR A 183 -0.06 -10.09 -3.72
N GLY A 184 0.74 -9.23 -3.06
CA GLY A 184 1.31 -8.05 -3.69
C GLY A 184 2.46 -7.44 -2.88
N VAL A 185 3.10 -6.46 -3.50
CA VAL A 185 4.18 -5.67 -2.90
C VAL A 185 3.85 -4.18 -2.96
N ASP A 186 4.21 -3.44 -1.92
CA ASP A 186 4.02 -1.98 -1.83
C ASP A 186 5.36 -1.28 -1.66
N VAL A 187 5.69 -0.40 -2.58
CA VAL A 187 6.92 0.38 -2.56
C VAL A 187 6.63 1.87 -2.52
N SER A 188 7.42 2.60 -1.72
CA SER A 188 7.35 4.06 -1.69
C SER A 188 8.73 4.69 -1.94
N SER A 189 9.58 4.79 -0.91
CA SER A 189 10.91 5.42 -1.03
C SER A 189 11.88 4.66 -1.93
N GLY A 190 11.75 3.34 -2.06
CA GLY A 190 12.62 2.51 -2.89
C GLY A 190 12.60 2.86 -4.38
N VAL A 191 11.57 3.56 -4.83
CA VAL A 191 11.44 4.07 -6.20
C VAL A 191 11.46 5.60 -6.27
N GLU A 192 12.15 6.24 -5.31
CA GLU A 192 12.34 7.70 -5.27
C GLU A 192 13.80 8.09 -5.51
N THR A 193 13.99 9.28 -6.10
CA THR A 193 15.24 10.01 -6.16
C THR A 193 14.99 11.44 -5.69
N GLY A 194 15.76 11.91 -4.71
CA GLY A 194 15.55 13.24 -4.12
C GLY A 194 14.18 13.47 -3.48
N GLY A 195 13.49 12.40 -3.03
CA GLY A 195 12.16 12.47 -2.39
C GLY A 195 10.98 12.58 -3.38
N PHE A 196 11.22 12.30 -4.66
CA PHE A 196 10.22 12.26 -5.72
C PHE A 196 10.27 10.91 -6.44
N LYS A 197 9.14 10.47 -6.97
CA LYS A 197 9.09 9.25 -7.78
C LYS A 197 10.02 9.38 -8.99
N ASP A 198 10.76 8.31 -9.24
CA ASP A 198 11.74 8.21 -10.31
C ASP A 198 11.23 7.22 -11.35
N GLU A 199 11.10 7.66 -12.60
CA GLU A 199 10.55 6.87 -13.69
C GLU A 199 11.32 5.58 -13.92
N PHE A 200 12.66 5.67 -13.95
CA PHE A 200 13.52 4.52 -14.20
C PHE A 200 13.41 3.47 -13.08
N LYS A 201 13.37 3.92 -11.82
CA LYS A 201 13.20 3.02 -10.67
C LYS A 201 11.82 2.36 -10.64
N ILE A 202 10.75 3.09 -10.99
CA ILE A 202 9.40 2.49 -11.09
C ILE A 202 9.40 1.39 -12.15
N ARG A 203 9.94 1.68 -13.34
CA ARG A 203 10.06 0.69 -14.40
C ARG A 203 10.82 -0.55 -13.94
N GLN A 204 12.05 -0.36 -13.44
CA GLN A 204 12.89 -1.48 -13.00
C GLN A 204 12.21 -2.30 -11.91
N PHE A 205 11.57 -1.67 -10.94
CA PHE A 205 10.87 -2.37 -9.85
C PHE A 205 9.76 -3.27 -10.40
N ILE A 206 8.95 -2.76 -11.33
CA ILE A 206 7.87 -3.54 -11.96
C ILE A 206 8.46 -4.68 -12.80
N ASP A 207 9.50 -4.42 -13.60
CA ASP A 207 10.16 -5.42 -14.44
C ASP A 207 10.77 -6.56 -13.58
N GLU A 208 11.40 -6.24 -12.44
CA GLU A 208 11.95 -7.21 -11.49
C GLU A 208 10.87 -8.13 -10.89
N ILE A 209 9.70 -7.56 -10.51
CA ILE A 209 8.58 -8.36 -9.98
C ILE A 209 8.03 -9.31 -11.06
N ILE A 210 7.83 -8.81 -12.28
CA ILE A 210 7.36 -9.63 -13.41
C ILE A 210 8.34 -10.76 -13.72
N GLN A 211 9.64 -10.48 -13.69
CA GLN A 211 10.66 -11.48 -13.93
C GLN A 211 10.71 -12.53 -12.80
N ALA A 212 10.63 -12.08 -11.54
CA ALA A 212 10.57 -12.99 -10.39
C ALA A 212 9.37 -13.95 -10.47
N ASP A 213 8.18 -13.44 -10.85
CA ASP A 213 6.98 -14.27 -11.04
C ASP A 213 7.18 -15.32 -12.15
N LYS A 214 7.82 -14.97 -13.28
CA LYS A 214 8.07 -15.90 -14.39
C LYS A 214 9.04 -17.03 -14.02
N GLU A 215 10.03 -16.74 -13.18
CA GLU A 215 11.01 -17.74 -12.73
C GLU A 215 10.42 -18.74 -11.74
N MET A 216 9.22 -18.46 -11.19
CA MET A 216 8.51 -19.34 -10.26
C MET A 216 7.41 -20.21 -10.93
N CYS A 217 7.12 -19.97 -12.20
CA CYS A 217 6.18 -20.74 -13.01
C CYS A 217 6.91 -21.86 -13.76
#